data_6054f4c9c9abbf0c1169893b7f7446a9
#
_entry.id   6054f4c9c9abbf0c1169893b7f7446a9
#
_cell.length_a   1.000
_cell.length_b   1.000
_cell.length_c   1.000
_cell.angle_alpha   90.00
_cell.angle_beta   90.00
_cell.angle_gamma   90.00
#
_symmetry.space_group_name_H-M   'P 1'
#
loop_
_entity.id
_entity.type
_entity.pdbx_description
1 polymer ?
#
loop_
_entity_poly.entity_id
_entity_poly.type
_entity_poly.pdbx_seq_one_letter_code
_entity_poly.pdbx_strand_id
1 'polypeptide(L)'
;SCNPAAIYGSCPTGTLLDAAAEWLTKHDVSLGANDSFEVMVFDRRNARYAMNCQCHVSSKRFSNSRFIELKDGIFIVGVELCALQAATYLSFRELVEYYFELCGAYSLGTDSSTSYTERFALTSTERLKQFFNSITRCDGLALARKAIQCVRDGCRSPMETAFVMMLTLPKSEGGLGIKGIETNYEVQVTTAAKNLTRRKKFFMDAYLKKSRTDIEY
;
A
#
# COMPACT_ATOMS: atom_id res chain seq x y z
N SER A 1 14.02 -18.83 12.67
CA SER A 1 13.86 -17.63 13.52
C SER A 1 14.88 -16.59 13.06
N CYS A 2 14.38 -15.48 12.53
CA CYS A 2 15.18 -14.38 12.04
C CYS A 2 16.10 -13.84 13.16
N ASN A 3 17.41 -13.71 12.87
CA ASN A 3 18.35 -13.17 13.84
C ASN A 3 18.18 -11.63 13.90
N PRO A 4 17.76 -11.04 15.04
CA PRO A 4 17.59 -9.59 15.17
C PRO A 4 18.84 -8.77 14.84
N ALA A 5 20.02 -9.30 15.10
CA ALA A 5 21.28 -8.64 14.80
C ALA A 5 21.51 -8.43 13.29
N ALA A 6 20.98 -9.32 12.46
CA ALA A 6 21.09 -9.21 11.01
C ALA A 6 20.25 -8.06 10.45
N ILE A 7 19.07 -7.79 11.05
CA ILE A 7 18.18 -6.70 10.59
C ILE A 7 18.74 -5.33 10.98
N TYR A 8 19.38 -5.22 12.15
CA TYR A 8 19.75 -3.91 12.73
C TYR A 8 21.24 -3.57 12.60
N GLY A 9 22.04 -4.47 12.07
CA GLY A 9 23.48 -4.45 12.34
C GLY A 9 24.38 -3.82 11.30
N SER A 10 23.99 -3.64 10.06
CA SER A 10 24.98 -3.26 9.04
C SER A 10 24.47 -2.36 7.92
N CYS A 11 25.40 -1.62 7.35
CA CYS A 11 25.25 -0.95 6.07
C CYS A 11 25.09 -2.00 4.95
N PRO A 12 24.23 -1.80 3.97
CA PRO A 12 24.18 -2.64 2.78
C PRO A 12 25.55 -2.59 2.08
N THR A 13 26.14 -3.75 1.89
CA THR A 13 27.37 -3.88 1.09
C THR A 13 26.99 -4.09 -0.38
N GLY A 14 27.90 -3.76 -1.30
CA GLY A 14 27.71 -4.04 -2.73
C GLY A 14 27.31 -5.50 -2.97
N THR A 15 27.96 -6.44 -2.30
CA THR A 15 27.68 -7.87 -2.39
C THR A 15 26.23 -8.23 -1.98
N LEU A 16 25.66 -7.56 -0.95
CA LEU A 16 24.27 -7.79 -0.55
C LEU A 16 23.30 -7.18 -1.55
N LEU A 17 23.62 -6.01 -2.12
CA LEU A 17 22.79 -5.38 -3.16
C LEU A 17 22.80 -6.21 -4.44
N ASP A 18 23.96 -6.74 -4.85
CA ASP A 18 24.08 -7.64 -6.01
C ASP A 18 23.27 -8.92 -5.79
N ALA A 19 23.35 -9.52 -4.61
CA ALA A 19 22.57 -10.71 -4.26
C ALA A 19 21.06 -10.42 -4.22
N ALA A 20 20.65 -9.24 -3.80
CA ALA A 20 19.25 -8.80 -3.84
C ALA A 20 18.76 -8.61 -5.28
N ALA A 21 19.58 -7.99 -6.15
CA ALA A 21 19.27 -7.81 -7.57
C ALA A 21 19.12 -9.16 -8.27
N GLU A 22 20.05 -10.09 -8.03
CA GLU A 22 20.00 -11.45 -8.58
C GLU A 22 18.72 -12.18 -8.12
N TRP A 23 18.37 -12.04 -6.82
CA TRP A 23 17.14 -12.66 -6.29
C TRP A 23 15.89 -12.09 -6.96
N LEU A 24 15.79 -10.75 -7.12
CA LEU A 24 14.67 -10.09 -7.79
C LEU A 24 14.53 -10.56 -9.24
N THR A 25 15.63 -10.57 -9.99
CA THR A 25 15.66 -11.04 -11.38
C THR A 25 15.18 -12.49 -11.51
N LYS A 26 15.59 -13.35 -10.57
CA LYS A 26 15.15 -14.76 -10.55
C LYS A 26 13.65 -14.92 -10.26
N HIS A 27 13.01 -13.91 -9.68
CA HIS A 27 11.57 -13.90 -9.37
C HIS A 27 10.79 -12.96 -10.28
N ASP A 28 11.30 -12.73 -11.50
CA ASP A 28 10.66 -11.90 -12.54
C ASP A 28 10.39 -10.44 -12.13
N VAL A 29 11.16 -9.94 -11.15
CA VAL A 29 11.14 -8.53 -10.76
C VAL A 29 12.35 -7.85 -11.40
N SER A 30 12.13 -7.09 -12.46
CA SER A 30 13.18 -6.32 -13.13
C SER A 30 13.29 -4.94 -12.48
N LEU A 31 14.51 -4.55 -12.12
CA LEU A 31 14.83 -3.17 -11.78
C LEU A 31 15.11 -2.40 -13.08
N GLY A 32 14.46 -1.27 -13.28
CA GLY A 32 14.78 -0.36 -14.37
C GLY A 32 16.18 0.23 -14.24
N ALA A 33 16.72 0.74 -15.33
CA ALA A 33 18.09 1.29 -15.36
C ALA A 33 18.32 2.46 -14.37
N ASN A 34 17.25 3.12 -13.94
CA ASN A 34 17.28 4.25 -13.00
C ASN A 34 16.75 3.89 -11.61
N ASP A 35 16.35 2.64 -11.38
CA ASP A 35 15.82 2.23 -10.08
C ASP A 35 16.97 2.06 -9.09
N SER A 36 16.75 2.54 -7.87
CA SER A 36 17.63 2.35 -6.74
C SER A 36 16.98 1.49 -5.68
N PHE A 37 17.78 0.74 -4.94
CA PHE A 37 17.33 0.06 -3.73
C PHE A 37 17.02 1.09 -2.66
N GLU A 38 15.77 1.05 -2.15
CA GLU A 38 15.38 1.81 -0.96
C GLU A 38 15.72 0.97 0.27
N VAL A 39 16.75 1.37 1.00
CA VAL A 39 17.27 0.59 2.13
C VAL A 39 17.03 1.32 3.44
N MET A 40 16.42 0.62 4.41
CA MET A 40 16.26 1.16 5.75
C MET A 40 17.45 0.81 6.64
N VAL A 41 18.04 1.84 7.25
CA VAL A 41 19.09 1.71 8.24
C VAL A 41 18.66 2.34 9.57
N PHE A 42 19.20 1.85 10.69
CA PHE A 42 18.81 2.30 12.03
C PHE A 42 19.83 3.19 12.73
N ASP A 43 20.94 3.47 12.05
CA ASP A 43 21.97 4.41 12.50
C ASP A 43 22.42 5.22 11.31
N ARG A 44 22.46 6.55 11.48
CA ARG A 44 22.92 7.47 10.44
C ARG A 44 24.36 7.18 9.98
N ARG A 45 25.18 6.62 10.86
CA ARG A 45 26.55 6.20 10.52
C ARG A 45 26.59 5.06 9.52
N ASN A 46 25.51 4.29 9.41
CA ASN A 46 25.36 3.18 8.47
C ASN A 46 24.70 3.63 7.15
N ALA A 47 24.19 4.86 7.08
CA ALA A 47 23.67 5.40 5.84
C ALA A 47 24.83 5.68 4.88
N ARG A 48 24.87 4.97 3.76
CA ARG A 48 25.83 5.21 2.67
C ARG A 48 25.07 5.48 1.39
N TYR A 49 25.63 6.38 0.61
CA TYR A 49 25.13 6.65 -0.73
C TYR A 49 25.95 5.82 -1.72
N ALA A 50 25.29 4.91 -2.42
CA ALA A 50 25.84 4.18 -3.55
C ALA A 50 24.98 4.51 -4.78
N MET A 51 25.51 4.35 -5.98
CA MET A 51 24.82 4.76 -7.22
C MET A 51 23.45 4.09 -7.42
N ASN A 52 23.22 2.95 -6.78
CA ASN A 52 21.98 2.15 -6.90
C ASN A 52 21.31 1.91 -5.55
N CYS A 53 21.59 2.73 -4.53
CA CYS A 53 21.05 2.54 -3.18
C CYS A 53 20.78 3.89 -2.50
N GLN A 54 19.52 4.08 -2.09
CA GLN A 54 19.09 5.20 -1.26
C GLN A 54 18.79 4.72 0.16
N CYS A 55 19.49 5.28 1.16
CA CYS A 55 19.33 4.88 2.55
C CYS A 55 18.37 5.80 3.29
N HIS A 56 17.36 5.20 3.93
CA HIS A 56 16.44 5.86 4.84
C HIS A 56 16.78 5.52 6.29
N VAL A 57 17.04 6.54 7.10
CA VAL A 57 17.36 6.35 8.51
C VAL A 57 16.09 6.31 9.33
N SER A 58 15.84 5.18 9.98
CA SER A 58 14.73 5.05 10.94
C SER A 58 15.23 5.17 12.36
N SER A 59 14.75 6.17 13.09
CA SER A 59 15.03 6.33 14.52
C SER A 59 14.32 5.31 15.41
N LYS A 60 13.33 4.62 14.87
CA LYS A 60 12.52 3.62 15.58
C LYS A 60 12.86 2.22 15.13
N ARG A 61 13.07 1.32 16.09
CA ARG A 61 13.14 -0.13 15.87
C ARG A 61 11.76 -0.74 15.89
N PHE A 62 11.49 -1.66 14.97
CA PHE A 62 10.24 -2.41 14.84
C PHE A 62 10.48 -3.87 15.24
N SER A 63 9.41 -4.60 15.57
CA SER A 63 9.54 -6.04 15.85
C SER A 63 9.98 -6.80 14.60
N ASN A 64 10.70 -7.90 14.78
CA ASN A 64 11.19 -8.75 13.68
C ASN A 64 10.04 -9.24 12.76
N SER A 65 8.84 -9.42 13.31
CA SER A 65 7.64 -9.81 12.55
C SER A 65 7.21 -8.79 11.47
N ARG A 66 7.84 -7.61 11.43
CA ARG A 66 7.60 -6.59 10.41
C ARG A 66 8.53 -6.70 9.22
N PHE A 67 9.43 -7.68 9.24
CA PHE A 67 10.39 -7.95 8.18
C PHE A 67 10.19 -9.36 7.66
N ILE A 68 10.36 -9.53 6.37
CA ILE A 68 10.28 -10.81 5.66
C ILE A 68 11.68 -11.14 5.17
N GLU A 69 12.21 -12.27 5.58
CA GLU A 69 13.49 -12.77 5.06
C GLU A 69 13.27 -13.36 3.66
N LEU A 70 13.97 -12.85 2.67
CA LEU A 70 13.93 -13.36 1.29
C LEU A 70 14.97 -14.44 1.05
N LYS A 71 16.18 -14.20 1.57
CA LYS A 71 17.37 -15.07 1.46
C LYS A 71 18.34 -14.65 2.56
N ASP A 72 19.35 -15.45 2.81
CA ASP A 72 20.40 -15.30 3.83
C ASP A 72 20.81 -13.85 4.10
N GLY A 73 20.27 -13.25 5.15
CA GLY A 73 20.57 -11.89 5.57
C GLY A 73 19.93 -10.76 4.74
N ILE A 74 19.10 -11.07 3.74
CA ILE A 74 18.34 -10.09 2.95
C ILE A 74 16.90 -10.06 3.45
N PHE A 75 16.46 -8.90 3.94
CA PHE A 75 15.13 -8.69 4.48
C PHE A 75 14.41 -7.58 3.73
N ILE A 76 13.11 -7.76 3.50
CA ILE A 76 12.22 -6.69 3.06
C ILE A 76 11.28 -6.29 4.20
N VAL A 77 10.85 -5.05 4.18
CA VAL A 77 9.83 -4.56 5.10
C VAL A 77 8.46 -5.15 4.74
N GLY A 78 7.68 -5.51 5.77
CA GLY A 78 6.29 -5.91 5.54
C GLY A 78 5.43 -4.74 5.05
N VAL A 79 4.29 -5.04 4.43
CA VAL A 79 3.44 -4.06 3.74
C VAL A 79 3.03 -2.89 4.65
N GLU A 80 2.66 -3.15 5.90
CA GLU A 80 2.23 -2.09 6.82
C GLU A 80 3.39 -1.14 7.19
N LEU A 81 4.61 -1.68 7.31
CA LEU A 81 5.79 -0.85 7.58
C LEU A 81 6.20 -0.06 6.34
N CYS A 82 6.13 -0.65 5.16
CA CYS A 82 6.33 0.03 3.88
C CYS A 82 5.34 1.20 3.72
N ALA A 83 4.05 0.97 4.03
CA ALA A 83 3.02 2.00 4.02
C ALA A 83 3.35 3.18 4.96
N LEU A 84 3.89 2.90 6.16
CA LEU A 84 4.32 3.95 7.08
C LEU A 84 5.53 4.74 6.55
N GLN A 85 6.50 4.05 5.95
CA GLN A 85 7.69 4.69 5.37
C GLN A 85 7.31 5.61 4.22
N ALA A 86 6.39 5.21 3.35
CA ALA A 86 5.87 6.02 2.26
C ALA A 86 5.31 7.37 2.74
N ALA A 87 4.76 7.43 3.95
CA ALA A 87 4.26 8.67 4.55
C ALA A 87 5.35 9.68 4.93
N THR A 88 6.62 9.35 4.80
CA THR A 88 7.73 10.29 5.07
C THR A 88 8.16 11.09 3.84
N TYR A 89 7.75 10.67 2.63
CA TYR A 89 8.17 11.32 1.38
C TYR A 89 7.03 11.58 0.39
N LEU A 90 5.92 10.84 0.46
CA LEU A 90 4.76 11.10 -0.39
C LEU A 90 3.91 12.26 0.14
N SER A 91 3.34 13.04 -0.76
CA SER A 91 2.29 14.00 -0.43
C SER A 91 1.03 13.28 0.07
N PHE A 92 0.11 14.03 0.67
CA PHE A 92 -1.13 13.45 1.19
C PHE A 92 -1.95 12.71 0.13
N ARG A 93 -2.07 13.27 -1.10
CA ARG A 93 -2.85 12.64 -2.18
C ARG A 93 -2.18 11.38 -2.70
N GLU A 94 -0.87 11.47 -2.99
CA GLU A 94 -0.08 10.31 -3.43
C GLU A 94 -0.11 9.18 -2.39
N LEU A 95 -0.07 9.53 -1.11
CA LEU A 95 -0.16 8.55 -0.04
C LEU A 95 -1.54 7.88 0.04
N VAL A 96 -2.62 8.63 -0.17
CA VAL A 96 -3.98 8.07 -0.23
C VAL A 96 -4.09 7.12 -1.42
N GLU A 97 -3.62 7.53 -2.60
CA GLU A 97 -3.61 6.70 -3.81
C GLU A 97 -2.81 5.41 -3.60
N TYR A 98 -1.60 5.52 -3.06
CA TYR A 98 -0.77 4.38 -2.71
C TYR A 98 -1.46 3.41 -1.74
N TYR A 99 -2.14 3.92 -0.72
CA TYR A 99 -2.88 3.08 0.21
C TYR A 99 -4.10 2.42 -0.44
N PHE A 100 -4.76 3.07 -1.39
CA PHE A 100 -5.80 2.43 -2.19
C PHE A 100 -5.25 1.26 -3.00
N GLU A 101 -4.09 1.40 -3.62
CA GLU A 101 -3.44 0.32 -4.35
C GLU A 101 -3.07 -0.85 -3.41
N LEU A 102 -2.51 -0.58 -2.23
CA LEU A 102 -2.20 -1.63 -1.25
C LEU A 102 -3.44 -2.40 -0.76
N CYS A 103 -4.56 -1.70 -0.57
CA CYS A 103 -5.83 -2.25 -0.09
C CYS A 103 -6.76 -2.69 -1.24
N GLY A 104 -6.42 -2.40 -2.48
CA GLY A 104 -7.15 -2.72 -3.69
C GLY A 104 -6.78 -4.08 -4.28
N ALA A 105 -7.61 -4.55 -5.20
CA ALA A 105 -7.41 -5.80 -5.92
C ALA A 105 -6.74 -5.57 -7.29
N TYR A 106 -5.86 -4.59 -7.40
CA TYR A 106 -5.10 -4.27 -8.59
C TYR A 106 -3.68 -3.83 -8.23
N SER A 107 -2.80 -3.79 -9.23
CA SER A 107 -1.47 -3.17 -9.16
C SER A 107 -1.26 -2.33 -10.41
N LEU A 108 -0.71 -1.14 -10.24
CA LEU A 108 -0.28 -0.31 -11.37
C LEU A 108 0.85 -1.03 -12.11
N GLY A 109 0.72 -1.12 -13.43
CA GLY A 109 1.73 -1.74 -14.27
C GLY A 109 2.91 -0.80 -14.49
N THR A 110 4.11 -1.38 -14.53
CA THR A 110 5.31 -0.68 -14.98
C THR A 110 5.44 -0.70 -16.51
N ASP A 111 4.60 -1.49 -17.17
CA ASP A 111 4.66 -1.73 -18.60
C ASP A 111 3.59 -0.93 -19.35
N SER A 112 3.97 -0.29 -20.46
CA SER A 112 3.12 0.61 -21.26
C SER A 112 1.95 -0.09 -21.96
N SER A 113 1.88 -1.42 -21.94
CA SER A 113 0.85 -2.21 -22.63
C SER A 113 -0.43 -2.41 -21.81
N THR A 114 -0.35 -2.39 -20.48
CA THR A 114 -1.49 -2.50 -19.57
C THR A 114 -1.35 -1.48 -18.46
N SER A 115 -2.36 -0.62 -18.28
CA SER A 115 -2.33 0.41 -17.25
C SER A 115 -2.38 -0.17 -15.83
N TYR A 116 -2.85 -1.39 -15.66
CA TYR A 116 -2.89 -2.09 -14.37
C TYR A 116 -3.11 -3.60 -14.56
N THR A 117 -2.84 -4.39 -13.53
CA THR A 117 -3.11 -5.84 -13.45
C THR A 117 -3.96 -6.17 -12.23
N GLU A 118 -4.85 -7.14 -12.36
CA GLU A 118 -5.63 -7.64 -11.22
C GLU A 118 -4.73 -8.49 -10.30
N ARG A 119 -4.88 -8.31 -8.99
CA ARG A 119 -4.21 -9.11 -7.96
C ARG A 119 -5.03 -9.11 -6.67
N PHE A 120 -4.67 -9.95 -5.71
CA PHE A 120 -5.22 -9.86 -4.37
C PHE A 120 -4.68 -8.63 -3.64
N ALA A 121 -5.49 -8.04 -2.75
CA ALA A 121 -5.06 -6.94 -1.88
C ALA A 121 -3.86 -7.39 -1.03
N LEU A 122 -2.86 -6.52 -0.88
CA LEU A 122 -1.68 -6.80 -0.07
C LEU A 122 -1.95 -6.64 1.43
N THR A 123 -2.87 -5.76 1.78
CA THR A 123 -3.30 -5.50 3.14
C THR A 123 -4.77 -5.01 3.15
N SER A 124 -5.24 -4.48 4.28
CA SER A 124 -6.55 -3.85 4.40
C SER A 124 -6.47 -2.56 5.21
N THR A 125 -7.45 -1.71 5.06
CA THR A 125 -7.57 -0.46 5.83
C THR A 125 -7.58 -0.73 7.34
N GLU A 126 -8.20 -1.82 7.76
CA GLU A 126 -8.24 -2.23 9.17
C GLU A 126 -6.84 -2.62 9.68
N ARG A 127 -6.08 -3.43 8.95
CA ARG A 127 -4.71 -3.82 9.31
C ARG A 127 -3.78 -2.62 9.37
N LEU A 128 -3.87 -1.71 8.40
CA LEU A 128 -3.09 -0.45 8.40
C LEU A 128 -3.44 0.42 9.62
N LYS A 129 -4.73 0.61 9.92
CA LYS A 129 -5.18 1.36 11.10
C LYS A 129 -4.68 0.75 12.40
N GLN A 130 -4.79 -0.57 12.56
CA GLN A 130 -4.29 -1.30 13.73
C GLN A 130 -2.77 -1.10 13.88
N PHE A 131 -2.02 -1.24 12.78
CA PHE A 131 -0.59 -1.02 12.79
C PHE A 131 -0.23 0.42 13.17
N PHE A 132 -0.80 1.43 12.52
CA PHE A 132 -0.54 2.84 12.83
C PHE A 132 -0.94 3.20 14.27
N ASN A 133 -2.01 2.61 14.80
CA ASN A 133 -2.44 2.82 16.18
C ASN A 133 -1.51 2.15 17.21
N SER A 134 -0.84 1.07 16.85
CA SER A 134 0.15 0.41 17.70
C SER A 134 1.45 1.20 17.87
N ILE A 135 1.66 2.24 17.05
CA ILE A 135 2.88 3.06 17.08
C ILE A 135 2.60 4.37 17.81
N THR A 136 3.43 4.69 18.80
CA THR A 136 3.25 5.92 19.60
C THR A 136 3.87 7.15 18.94
N ARG A 137 5.06 7.00 18.34
CA ARG A 137 5.80 8.11 17.73
C ARG A 137 6.69 7.58 16.60
N CYS A 138 6.55 8.16 15.41
CA CYS A 138 7.40 7.90 14.25
C CYS A 138 7.16 8.99 13.21
N ASP A 139 8.18 9.28 12.38
CA ASP A 139 8.04 10.19 11.25
C ASP A 139 6.99 9.65 10.28
N GLY A 140 6.22 10.54 9.65
CA GLY A 140 5.12 10.18 8.74
C GLY A 140 3.84 9.67 9.42
N LEU A 141 3.87 9.27 10.71
CA LEU A 141 2.73 8.62 11.38
C LEU A 141 1.44 9.47 11.39
N ALA A 142 1.56 10.78 11.60
CA ALA A 142 0.41 11.68 11.60
C ALA A 142 -0.25 11.74 10.21
N LEU A 143 0.58 11.82 9.17
CA LEU A 143 0.11 11.82 7.78
C LEU A 143 -0.50 10.46 7.41
N ALA A 144 0.13 9.36 7.78
CA ALA A 144 -0.38 8.00 7.56
C ALA A 144 -1.77 7.80 8.19
N ARG A 145 -1.95 8.24 9.44
CA ARG A 145 -3.25 8.19 10.14
C ARG A 145 -4.32 9.06 9.49
N LYS A 146 -3.93 10.22 8.95
CA LYS A 146 -4.86 11.11 8.22
C LYS A 146 -5.25 10.47 6.89
N ALA A 147 -4.29 9.98 6.12
CA ALA A 147 -4.51 9.42 4.78
C ALA A 147 -5.41 8.17 4.81
N ILE A 148 -5.19 7.25 5.74
CA ILE A 148 -5.97 6.00 5.82
C ILE A 148 -7.46 6.22 6.08
N GLN A 149 -7.88 7.37 6.58
CA GLN A 149 -9.30 7.67 6.77
C GLN A 149 -10.06 7.86 5.44
N CYS A 150 -9.34 8.25 4.39
CA CYS A 150 -9.90 8.45 3.05
C CYS A 150 -9.97 7.16 2.23
N VAL A 151 -9.22 6.13 2.61
CA VAL A 151 -9.08 4.88 1.85
C VAL A 151 -10.24 3.93 2.13
N ARG A 152 -10.59 3.14 1.12
CA ARG A 152 -11.54 2.02 1.19
C ARG A 152 -10.90 0.77 0.62
N ASP A 153 -11.30 -0.38 1.15
CA ASP A 153 -10.83 -1.67 0.65
C ASP A 153 -11.55 -2.06 -0.65
N GLY A 154 -10.89 -2.84 -1.47
CA GLY A 154 -11.53 -3.60 -2.52
C GLY A 154 -11.74 -2.88 -3.84
N CYS A 155 -11.22 -1.67 -4.07
CA CYS A 155 -11.15 -1.09 -5.40
C CYS A 155 -10.42 -2.04 -6.36
N ARG A 156 -10.95 -2.22 -7.56
CA ARG A 156 -10.47 -3.21 -8.53
C ARG A 156 -9.75 -2.59 -9.72
N SER A 157 -9.77 -1.26 -9.79
CA SER A 157 -9.11 -0.52 -10.85
C SER A 157 -8.63 0.84 -10.37
N PRO A 158 -7.65 1.47 -11.07
CA PRO A 158 -7.24 2.85 -10.82
C PRO A 158 -8.39 3.85 -11.00
N MET A 159 -9.32 3.58 -11.92
CA MET A 159 -10.46 4.45 -12.18
C MET A 159 -11.46 4.43 -11.02
N GLU A 160 -11.79 3.24 -10.47
CA GLU A 160 -12.57 3.14 -9.22
C GLU A 160 -11.89 3.90 -8.08
N THR A 161 -10.56 3.76 -7.94
CA THR A 161 -9.79 4.49 -6.93
C THR A 161 -9.92 5.99 -7.11
N ALA A 162 -9.71 6.52 -8.32
CA ALA A 162 -9.83 7.95 -8.60
C ALA A 162 -11.25 8.46 -8.28
N PHE A 163 -12.27 7.70 -8.66
CA PHE A 163 -13.67 8.01 -8.36
C PHE A 163 -13.93 8.05 -6.84
N VAL A 164 -13.51 7.02 -6.10
CA VAL A 164 -13.70 6.97 -4.65
C VAL A 164 -12.89 8.07 -3.94
N MET A 165 -11.67 8.38 -4.41
CA MET A 165 -10.88 9.51 -3.92
C MET A 165 -11.61 10.85 -4.10
N MET A 166 -12.22 11.08 -5.26
CA MET A 166 -13.03 12.28 -5.50
C MET A 166 -14.16 12.40 -4.47
N LEU A 167 -14.77 11.29 -4.08
CA LEU A 167 -15.85 11.29 -3.08
C LEU A 167 -15.33 11.47 -1.65
N THR A 168 -14.21 10.82 -1.29
CA THR A 168 -13.76 10.68 0.11
C THR A 168 -12.73 11.71 0.57
N LEU A 169 -11.90 12.25 -0.34
CA LEU A 169 -10.92 13.27 0.01
C LEU A 169 -11.59 14.50 0.60
N PRO A 170 -10.94 15.17 1.57
CA PRO A 170 -11.42 16.44 2.09
C PRO A 170 -11.56 17.50 0.98
N LYS A 171 -12.46 18.47 1.16
CA LYS A 171 -12.65 19.57 0.21
C LYS A 171 -11.35 20.37 -0.02
N SER A 172 -10.52 20.53 1.02
CA SER A 172 -9.21 21.18 0.92
C SER A 172 -8.24 20.41 0.00
N GLU A 173 -8.50 19.15 -0.25
CA GLU A 173 -7.72 18.27 -1.10
C GLU A 173 -8.43 18.01 -2.46
N GLY A 174 -9.50 18.74 -2.76
CA GLY A 174 -10.23 18.64 -4.01
C GLY A 174 -11.30 17.55 -4.07
N GLY A 175 -11.61 16.90 -2.95
CA GLY A 175 -12.68 15.92 -2.85
C GLY A 175 -13.98 16.50 -2.30
N LEU A 176 -15.00 15.65 -2.18
CA LEU A 176 -16.32 16.01 -1.63
C LEU A 176 -16.42 15.82 -0.11
N GLY A 177 -15.50 15.09 0.51
CA GLY A 177 -15.48 14.81 1.95
C GLY A 177 -16.59 13.89 2.43
N ILE A 178 -17.12 13.05 1.56
CA ILE A 178 -18.21 12.13 1.88
C ILE A 178 -17.69 11.00 2.77
N LYS A 179 -18.37 10.76 3.88
CA LYS A 179 -18.05 9.69 4.84
C LYS A 179 -19.03 8.51 4.68
N GLY A 180 -18.58 7.31 5.10
CA GLY A 180 -19.46 6.12 5.13
C GLY A 180 -19.71 5.51 3.75
N ILE A 181 -18.83 5.76 2.78
CA ILE A 181 -18.81 5.07 1.50
C ILE A 181 -18.24 3.66 1.71
N GLU A 182 -18.92 2.66 1.18
CA GLU A 182 -18.44 1.30 1.02
C GLU A 182 -18.25 1.02 -0.47
N THR A 183 -17.12 0.44 -0.85
CA THR A 183 -16.79 0.08 -2.23
C THR A 183 -17.07 -1.39 -2.50
N ASN A 184 -17.42 -1.73 -3.72
CA ASN A 184 -17.77 -3.10 -4.11
C ASN A 184 -18.82 -3.75 -3.19
N TYR A 185 -19.79 -2.94 -2.75
CA TYR A 185 -20.84 -3.42 -1.86
C TYR A 185 -21.73 -4.46 -2.57
N GLU A 186 -21.77 -5.68 -2.01
CA GLU A 186 -22.54 -6.77 -2.57
C GLU A 186 -24.03 -6.62 -2.24
N VAL A 187 -24.86 -6.58 -3.27
CA VAL A 187 -26.31 -6.59 -3.16
C VAL A 187 -26.86 -7.90 -3.71
N GLN A 188 -27.59 -8.63 -2.87
CA GLN A 188 -28.26 -9.85 -3.28
C GLN A 188 -29.51 -9.54 -4.08
N VAL A 189 -29.70 -10.24 -5.20
CA VAL A 189 -30.94 -10.12 -5.99
C VAL A 189 -32.11 -10.70 -5.23
N THR A 190 -33.15 -9.90 -4.99
CA THR A 190 -34.35 -10.32 -4.31
C THR A 190 -35.13 -11.36 -5.15
N THR A 191 -35.98 -12.16 -4.50
CA THR A 191 -36.80 -13.15 -5.20
C THR A 191 -37.68 -12.51 -6.28
N ALA A 192 -38.22 -11.32 -6.04
CA ALA A 192 -39.01 -10.55 -7.01
C ALA A 192 -38.19 -10.13 -8.25
N ALA A 193 -36.90 -9.82 -8.08
CA ALA A 193 -36.04 -9.38 -9.17
C ALA A 193 -35.40 -10.53 -9.97
N LYS A 194 -35.48 -11.77 -9.50
CA LYS A 194 -34.92 -12.96 -10.20
C LYS A 194 -35.46 -13.16 -11.62
N ASN A 195 -36.64 -12.67 -11.90
CA ASN A 195 -37.26 -12.77 -13.24
C ASN A 195 -36.67 -11.73 -14.21
N LEU A 196 -35.98 -10.70 -13.72
CA LEU A 196 -35.38 -9.60 -14.51
C LEU A 196 -33.93 -9.85 -14.83
N THR A 197 -33.23 -10.73 -14.11
CA THR A 197 -31.79 -10.98 -14.30
C THR A 197 -31.41 -12.42 -13.97
N ARG A 198 -30.41 -12.94 -14.68
CA ARG A 198 -29.79 -14.24 -14.36
C ARG A 198 -28.72 -14.14 -13.26
N ARG A 199 -28.32 -12.92 -12.89
CA ARG A 199 -27.33 -12.69 -11.84
C ARG A 199 -27.94 -12.92 -10.47
N LYS A 200 -27.18 -13.54 -9.57
CA LYS A 200 -27.60 -13.75 -8.17
C LYS A 200 -27.27 -12.55 -7.28
N LYS A 201 -26.31 -11.74 -7.69
CA LYS A 201 -25.79 -10.58 -6.95
C LYS A 201 -25.23 -9.52 -7.90
N PHE A 202 -25.20 -8.28 -7.42
CA PHE A 202 -24.55 -7.15 -8.03
C PHE A 202 -23.53 -6.54 -7.05
N PHE A 203 -22.53 -5.88 -7.59
CA PHE A 203 -21.57 -5.11 -6.81
C PHE A 203 -21.72 -3.64 -7.21
N MET A 204 -21.83 -2.77 -6.22
CA MET A 204 -21.97 -1.33 -6.39
C MET A 204 -20.58 -0.69 -6.26
N ASP A 205 -20.22 0.23 -7.16
CA ASP A 205 -18.91 0.88 -7.16
C ASP A 205 -18.69 1.71 -5.89
N ALA A 206 -19.68 2.52 -5.53
CA ALA A 206 -19.68 3.27 -4.27
C ALA A 206 -21.08 3.29 -3.67
N TYR A 207 -21.24 2.76 -2.47
CA TYR A 207 -22.49 2.66 -1.75
C TYR A 207 -22.51 3.46 -0.47
N LEU A 208 -23.49 4.34 -0.33
CA LEU A 208 -23.75 5.12 0.88
C LEU A 208 -24.81 4.41 1.71
N LYS A 209 -24.40 3.60 2.67
CA LYS A 209 -25.27 2.76 3.50
C LYS A 209 -26.37 3.55 4.24
N LYS A 210 -26.01 4.73 4.74
CA LYS A 210 -26.93 5.57 5.52
C LYS A 210 -28.11 6.08 4.70
N SER A 211 -27.88 6.49 3.47
CA SER A 211 -28.92 6.97 2.53
C SER A 211 -29.43 5.90 1.59
N ARG A 212 -28.84 4.71 1.61
CA ARG A 212 -29.08 3.62 0.65
C ARG A 212 -28.95 4.08 -0.80
N THR A 213 -27.93 4.90 -1.05
CA THR A 213 -27.67 5.47 -2.35
C THR A 213 -26.49 4.75 -2.98
N ASP A 214 -26.69 4.29 -4.19
CA ASP A 214 -25.64 3.78 -5.07
C ASP A 214 -25.12 4.89 -5.96
N ILE A 215 -23.83 4.90 -6.19
CA ILE A 215 -23.16 5.84 -7.08
C ILE A 215 -22.26 5.00 -7.99
N GLU A 216 -22.63 4.93 -9.25
CA GLU A 216 -21.90 4.25 -10.32
C GLU A 216 -21.08 5.28 -11.12
N TYR A 217 -19.96 4.86 -11.71
CA TYR A 217 -19.12 5.73 -12.57
C TYR A 217 -19.05 5.23 -14.00
#